data_746ec1024affd47c59e4d377e2c7ce65
#
_entry.id   746ec1024affd47c59e4d377e2c7ce65
#
_cell.length_a   1.000
_cell.length_b   1.000
_cell.length_c   1.000
_cell.angle_alpha   90.00
_cell.angle_beta   90.00
_cell.angle_gamma   90.00
#
_symmetry.space_group_name_H-M   'P 1'
#
loop_
_entity.id
_entity.type
_entity.pdbx_description
1 polymer ?
#
loop_
_entity_poly.entity_id
_entity_poly.type
_entity_poly.pdbx_seq_one_letter_code
_entity_poly.pdbx_strand_id
1 'polypeptide(L)'
;MDVFEAVASRYSCRAFLPTPVPEKIVRDIVERAARSPSAGNMQPWRIYALAGKRVEALKTLLAPRMATELPRGEGTDYTIYPEPLDLSLIHI
;
A
#
# COMPACT_ATOMS: atom_id res chain seq x y z
N MET A 1 -3.10 23.85 -7.00
CA MET A 1 -3.99 22.98 -6.19
C MET A 1 -3.80 23.37 -4.74
N ASP A 2 -4.84 23.81 -4.10
CA ASP A 2 -4.82 24.08 -2.66
C ASP A 2 -5.02 22.79 -1.83
N VAL A 3 -4.93 22.91 -0.50
CA VAL A 3 -5.06 21.73 0.39
C VAL A 3 -6.45 21.11 0.31
N PHE A 4 -7.49 21.91 0.19
CA PHE A 4 -8.87 21.42 0.10
C PHE A 4 -9.13 20.68 -1.20
N GLU A 5 -8.62 21.19 -2.31
CA GLU A 5 -8.68 20.50 -3.61
C GLU A 5 -7.91 19.19 -3.59
N ALA A 6 -6.73 19.16 -2.96
CA ALA A 6 -5.93 17.94 -2.83
C ALA A 6 -6.66 16.85 -2.04
N VAL A 7 -7.29 17.23 -0.92
CA VAL A 7 -8.08 16.29 -0.10
C VAL A 7 -9.33 15.83 -0.85
N ALA A 8 -10.05 16.73 -1.51
CA ALA A 8 -11.28 16.38 -2.23
C ALA A 8 -11.02 15.51 -3.47
N SER A 9 -9.90 15.70 -4.15
CA SER A 9 -9.54 14.92 -5.34
C SER A 9 -8.92 13.57 -5.05
N ARG A 10 -8.52 13.30 -3.80
CA ARG A 10 -7.89 12.04 -3.43
C ARG A 10 -8.87 10.86 -3.49
N TYR A 11 -8.47 9.80 -4.11
CA TYR A 11 -9.18 8.52 -4.10
C TYR A 11 -8.18 7.35 -4.01
N SER A 12 -8.67 6.18 -3.62
CA SER A 12 -7.86 4.97 -3.58
C SER A 12 -7.91 4.27 -4.93
N CYS A 13 -6.85 4.42 -5.71
CA CYS A 13 -6.74 3.72 -6.99
C CYS A 13 -6.28 2.28 -6.74
N ARG A 14 -7.03 1.30 -7.25
CA ARG A 14 -6.76 -0.14 -7.06
C ARG A 14 -6.61 -0.91 -8.37
N ALA A 15 -6.88 -0.28 -9.49
CA ALA A 15 -6.65 -0.83 -10.83
C ALA A 15 -5.74 0.13 -11.60
N PHE A 16 -4.68 -0.41 -12.17
CA PHE A 16 -3.65 0.37 -12.84
C PHE A 16 -3.50 -0.07 -14.28
N LEU A 17 -3.13 0.87 -15.13
CA LEU A 17 -2.78 0.59 -16.51
C LEU A 17 -1.41 -0.12 -16.58
N PRO A 18 -1.17 -0.92 -17.63
CA PRO A 18 0.12 -1.60 -17.82
C PRO A 18 1.22 -0.66 -18.35
N THR A 19 0.95 0.63 -18.42
CA THR A 19 1.87 1.65 -18.93
C THR A 19 3.11 1.75 -18.05
N PRO A 20 4.33 1.61 -18.59
CA PRO A 20 5.55 1.77 -17.81
C PRO A 20 5.67 3.19 -17.21
N VAL A 21 6.06 3.25 -15.95
CA VAL A 21 6.33 4.51 -15.27
C VAL A 21 7.84 4.76 -15.26
N PRO A 22 8.33 5.93 -15.71
CA PRO A 22 9.74 6.25 -15.67
C PRO A 22 10.31 6.18 -14.25
N GLU A 23 11.53 5.62 -14.09
CA GLU A 23 12.19 5.48 -12.80
C GLU A 23 12.28 6.80 -12.02
N LYS A 24 12.53 7.90 -12.72
CA LYS A 24 12.60 9.23 -12.11
C LYS A 24 11.30 9.60 -11.39
N ILE A 25 10.14 9.31 -11.99
CA ILE A 25 8.83 9.59 -11.38
C ILE A 25 8.64 8.73 -10.13
N VAL A 26 9.00 7.46 -10.20
CA VAL A 26 8.90 6.55 -9.04
C VAL A 26 9.78 7.05 -7.90
N ARG A 27 11.00 7.47 -8.21
CA ARG A 27 11.94 8.04 -7.23
C ARG A 27 11.38 9.31 -6.58
N ASP A 28 10.89 10.25 -7.37
CA ASP A 28 10.28 11.50 -6.88
C ASP A 28 9.08 11.23 -5.95
N ILE A 29 8.25 10.22 -6.27
CA ILE A 29 7.12 9.82 -5.43
C ILE A 29 7.61 9.25 -4.10
N VAL A 30 8.58 8.33 -4.14
CA VAL A 30 9.13 7.68 -2.94
C VAL A 30 9.80 8.71 -2.01
N GLU A 31 10.58 9.62 -2.55
CA GLU A 31 11.23 10.69 -1.78
C GLU A 31 10.21 11.59 -1.07
N ARG A 32 9.12 11.92 -1.75
CA ARG A 32 8.02 12.70 -1.14
C ARG A 32 7.25 11.89 -0.11
N ALA A 33 6.95 10.64 -0.38
CA ALA A 33 6.27 9.74 0.55
C ALA A 33 7.09 9.49 1.82
N ALA A 34 8.42 9.50 1.75
CA ALA A 34 9.31 9.35 2.89
C ALA A 34 9.22 10.51 3.91
N ARG A 35 8.51 11.59 3.57
CA ARG A 35 8.20 12.69 4.51
C ARG A 35 6.98 12.42 5.39
N SER A 36 6.35 11.27 5.25
CA SER A 36 5.21 10.87 6.09
C SER A 36 5.59 10.83 7.57
N PRO A 37 4.65 11.12 8.48
CA PRO A 37 4.90 10.99 9.91
C PRO A 37 5.25 9.56 10.32
N SER A 38 6.09 9.42 11.33
CA SER A 38 6.40 8.13 11.94
C SER A 38 6.50 8.28 13.45
N ALA A 39 6.30 7.20 14.19
CA ALA A 39 6.40 7.19 15.63
C ALA A 39 7.79 7.64 16.08
N GLY A 40 7.87 8.67 16.94
CA GLY A 40 9.13 9.26 17.37
C GLY A 40 10.00 9.84 16.23
N ASN A 41 9.41 10.05 15.07
CA ASN A 41 10.12 10.48 13.85
C ASN A 41 11.32 9.58 13.50
N MET A 42 11.22 8.30 13.80
CA MET A 42 12.30 7.33 13.58
C MET A 42 12.54 7.03 12.10
N GLN A 43 11.57 7.30 11.24
CA GLN A 43 11.66 7.10 9.78
C GLN A 43 12.13 5.68 9.39
N PRO A 44 11.48 4.61 9.87
CA PRO A 44 11.99 3.24 9.79
C PRO A 44 11.75 2.55 8.45
N TRP A 45 11.32 3.28 7.43
CA TRP A 45 10.97 2.69 6.14
C TRP A 45 12.18 2.23 5.35
N ARG A 46 12.02 1.06 4.78
CA ARG A 46 12.87 0.53 3.71
C ARG A 46 11.96 0.26 2.53
N ILE A 47 12.16 0.98 1.43
CA ILE A 47 11.26 0.97 0.28
C ILE A 47 11.92 0.24 -0.88
N TYR A 48 11.24 -0.76 -1.41
CA TYR A 48 11.63 -1.51 -2.59
C TYR A 48 10.63 -1.24 -3.70
N ALA A 49 11.07 -0.55 -4.75
CA ALA A 49 10.26 -0.31 -5.93
C ALA A 49 10.56 -1.38 -6.98
N LEU A 50 9.53 -2.07 -7.44
CA LEU A 50 9.63 -3.12 -8.44
C LEU A 50 8.81 -2.75 -9.67
N ALA A 51 9.33 -3.07 -10.84
CA ALA A 51 8.63 -2.84 -12.12
C ALA A 51 8.90 -3.96 -13.13
N GLY A 52 8.03 -4.10 -14.10
CA GLY A 52 8.19 -5.03 -15.23
C GLY A 52 8.36 -6.48 -14.78
N LYS A 53 9.37 -7.15 -15.31
CA LYS A 53 9.63 -8.58 -15.04
C LYS A 53 9.79 -8.93 -13.56
N ARG A 54 10.28 -7.99 -12.75
CA ARG A 54 10.45 -8.22 -11.30
C ARG A 54 9.12 -8.24 -10.56
N VAL A 55 8.14 -7.46 -11.02
CA VAL A 55 6.76 -7.53 -10.50
C VAL A 55 6.14 -8.87 -10.82
N GLU A 56 6.30 -9.37 -12.05
CA GLU A 56 5.78 -10.68 -12.45
C GLU A 56 6.46 -11.82 -11.67
N ALA A 57 7.75 -11.74 -11.45
CA ALA A 57 8.46 -12.70 -10.60
C ALA A 57 7.94 -12.70 -9.16
N LEU A 58 7.67 -11.53 -8.59
CA LEU A 58 7.08 -11.40 -7.26
C LEU A 58 5.67 -11.99 -7.20
N LYS A 59 4.82 -11.71 -8.19
CA LYS A 59 3.47 -12.29 -8.28
C LYS A 59 3.52 -13.82 -8.33
N THR A 60 4.42 -14.38 -9.15
CA THR A 60 4.61 -15.82 -9.25
C THR A 60 5.06 -16.45 -7.93
N LEU A 61 5.91 -15.75 -7.19
CA LEU A 61 6.37 -16.19 -5.87
C LEU A 61 5.25 -16.16 -4.83
N LEU A 62 4.42 -15.13 -4.86
CA LEU A 62 3.38 -14.90 -3.85
C LEU A 62 2.10 -15.71 -4.09
N ALA A 63 1.73 -15.97 -5.34
CA ALA A 63 0.47 -16.62 -5.69
C ALA A 63 0.21 -17.94 -4.94
N PRO A 64 1.14 -18.91 -4.86
CA PRO A 64 0.90 -20.15 -4.12
C PRO A 64 0.80 -19.91 -2.61
N ARG A 65 1.54 -18.95 -2.06
CA ARG A 65 1.48 -18.61 -0.63
C ARG A 65 0.16 -17.95 -0.26
N MET A 66 -0.34 -17.06 -1.10
CA MET A 66 -1.65 -16.42 -0.89
C MET A 66 -2.80 -17.43 -0.93
N ALA A 67 -2.68 -18.50 -1.70
CA ALA A 67 -3.68 -19.55 -1.76
C ALA A 67 -3.71 -20.45 -0.51
N THR A 68 -2.57 -20.62 0.18
CA THR A 68 -2.41 -21.55 1.30
C THR A 68 -2.22 -20.88 2.64
N GLU A 69 -1.69 -19.67 2.66
CA GLU A 69 -1.18 -19.00 3.87
C GLU A 69 -1.80 -17.61 4.08
N LEU A 70 -2.99 -17.33 3.52
CA LEU A 70 -3.66 -16.08 3.89
C LEU A 70 -3.87 -16.07 5.40
N PRO A 71 -3.08 -15.29 6.16
CA PRO A 71 -3.28 -15.22 7.59
C PRO A 71 -4.62 -14.53 7.83
N ARG A 72 -5.59 -15.27 8.30
CA ARG A 72 -6.82 -14.73 8.88
C ARG A 72 -6.46 -14.12 10.23
N GLY A 73 -5.70 -13.03 10.24
CA GLY A 73 -5.41 -12.30 11.47
C GLY A 73 -4.54 -13.05 12.51
N GLU A 74 -4.07 -14.26 12.21
CA GLU A 74 -3.13 -14.97 13.07
C GLU A 74 -1.74 -14.34 12.92
N GLY A 75 -1.30 -13.61 13.92
CA GLY A 75 0.01 -12.94 13.93
C GLY A 75 -0.02 -11.46 14.27
N THR A 76 -1.20 -10.90 14.57
CA THR A 76 -1.28 -9.57 15.19
C THR A 76 -1.48 -9.71 16.69
N ASP A 77 -0.72 -8.96 17.49
CA ASP A 77 -0.83 -8.96 18.95
C ASP A 77 -2.17 -8.40 19.46
N TYR A 78 -2.97 -7.82 18.55
CA TYR A 78 -4.28 -7.25 18.85
C TYR A 78 -5.19 -7.26 17.64
N THR A 79 -6.49 -7.27 17.88
CA THR A 79 -7.51 -7.18 16.82
C THR A 79 -7.59 -5.76 16.29
N ILE A 80 -7.24 -5.55 15.01
CA ILE A 80 -7.24 -4.23 14.37
C ILE A 80 -8.68 -3.74 14.13
N TYR A 81 -9.58 -4.66 13.83
CA TYR A 81 -10.97 -4.35 13.57
C TYR A 81 -11.86 -4.92 14.69
N PRO A 82 -12.90 -4.20 15.11
CA PRO A 82 -13.87 -4.75 16.07
C PRO A 82 -14.62 -5.94 15.47
N GLU A 83 -14.94 -6.91 16.30
CA GLU A 83 -15.76 -8.05 15.91
C GLU A 83 -17.10 -8.01 16.70
N PRO A 84 -18.25 -8.15 16.00
CA PRO A 84 -18.45 -8.21 14.56
C PRO A 84 -18.20 -6.87 13.86
N LEU A 85 -17.72 -6.93 12.61
CA LEU A 85 -17.60 -5.73 11.78
C LEU A 85 -18.99 -5.13 11.53
N ASP A 86 -19.18 -3.90 11.96
CA ASP A 86 -20.38 -3.15 11.62
C ASP A 86 -20.40 -2.82 10.12
N LEU A 87 -21.57 -2.89 9.49
CA LEU A 87 -21.74 -2.57 8.07
C LEU A 87 -21.23 -1.17 7.72
N SER A 88 -21.28 -0.23 8.66
CA SER A 88 -20.72 1.11 8.49
C SER A 88 -19.22 1.13 8.23
N LEU A 89 -18.46 0.16 8.75
CA LEU A 89 -17.02 0.03 8.55
C LEU A 89 -16.67 -0.65 7.22
N ILE A 90 -17.57 -1.43 6.65
CA ILE A 90 -17.38 -2.11 5.37
C ILE A 90 -17.48 -1.14 4.20
N HIS A 91 -18.18 -0.03 4.35
CA HIS A 91 -18.45 0.95 3.31
C HIS A 91 -17.56 2.21 3.36
N ILE A 92 -16.58 2.24 4.24
CA ILE A 92 -15.63 3.37 4.33
C ILE A 92 -14.67 3.39 3.12
#